data_6cbe42bf2c0d26d401fa24817134b46e
#
_entry.id   6cbe42bf2c0d26d401fa24817134b46e
#
_cell.length_a   1.000
_cell.length_b   1.000
_cell.length_c   1.000
_cell.angle_alpha   90.00
_cell.angle_beta   90.00
_cell.angle_gamma   90.00
#
_symmetry.space_group_name_H-M   'P 1'
#
loop_
_entity.id
_entity.type
_entity.pdbx_description
1 polymer ?
#
loop_
_entity_poly.entity_id
_entity_poly.type
_entity_poly.pdbx_seq_one_letter_code
_entity_poly.pdbx_strand_id
1 'polypeptide(L)'
;NIDSLITPFTQSKFEKLQPRILITFGGMIVSKRIKTFVRNFKPRHHWHIDELRAYDTFGILTRHFHVSPNQFFSQFLPYVKTVESDYKSYFEKINKTRKKKREIYLDKIPFTDLKAFHSILKAIPKDTQLQVGNSSPIRYVQLLDIDESIEIFCNRGTSGIDGSTSTAIGAAVANKKQTVFITGDISFFYDSNALW
;
A
#
# COMPACT_ATOMS: atom_id res chain seq x y z
N ASN A 1 1.44 3.59 -6.12
CA ASN A 1 0.31 3.64 -5.20
C ASN A 1 -0.99 3.92 -5.96
N ILE A 2 -1.98 3.04 -5.84
CA ILE A 2 -3.25 3.15 -6.56
C ILE A 2 -4.12 4.33 -6.06
N ASP A 3 -4.05 4.71 -4.80
CA ASP A 3 -4.82 5.84 -4.25
C ASP A 3 -4.50 7.16 -4.95
N SER A 4 -3.21 7.43 -5.21
CA SER A 4 -2.80 8.62 -5.94
C SER A 4 -3.21 8.58 -7.42
N LEU A 5 -3.30 7.38 -7.99
CA LEU A 5 -3.76 7.18 -9.36
C LEU A 5 -5.26 7.51 -9.50
N ILE A 6 -6.09 6.94 -8.63
CA ILE A 6 -7.56 7.00 -8.75
C ILE A 6 -8.20 8.26 -8.19
N THR A 7 -7.49 9.02 -7.32
CA THR A 7 -8.03 10.24 -6.69
C THR A 7 -8.74 11.19 -7.64
N PRO A 8 -8.22 11.49 -8.84
CA PRO A 8 -8.86 12.42 -9.76
C PRO A 8 -9.70 11.73 -10.85
N PHE A 9 -10.07 10.46 -10.66
CA PHE A 9 -10.85 9.77 -11.66
C PHE A 9 -12.28 10.28 -11.72
N THR A 10 -12.75 10.46 -12.93
CA THR A 10 -14.18 10.63 -13.26
C THR A 10 -14.88 9.29 -13.23
N GLN A 11 -16.19 9.28 -13.22
CA GLN A 11 -16.99 8.05 -13.26
C GLN A 11 -16.59 7.16 -14.45
N SER A 12 -16.45 7.72 -15.65
CA SER A 12 -16.05 6.98 -16.85
C SER A 12 -14.68 6.30 -16.73
N LYS A 13 -13.74 6.90 -15.99
CA LYS A 13 -12.44 6.27 -15.70
C LYS A 13 -12.55 5.16 -14.66
N PHE A 14 -13.44 5.28 -13.70
CA PHE A 14 -13.73 4.20 -12.76
C PHE A 14 -14.42 3.02 -13.44
N GLU A 15 -15.35 3.28 -14.36
CA GLU A 15 -15.98 2.24 -15.19
C GLU A 15 -14.92 1.49 -16.01
N LYS A 16 -13.98 2.22 -16.62
CA LYS A 16 -12.87 1.59 -17.36
C LYS A 16 -11.91 0.82 -16.42
N LEU A 17 -11.75 1.23 -15.18
CA LEU A 17 -10.92 0.55 -14.18
C LEU A 17 -11.62 -0.68 -13.58
N GLN A 18 -12.94 -0.78 -13.67
CA GLN A 18 -13.71 -1.87 -13.08
C GLN A 18 -13.21 -3.23 -13.58
N PRO A 19 -12.70 -4.12 -12.72
CA PRO A 19 -12.22 -5.42 -13.13
C PRO A 19 -13.40 -6.38 -13.35
N ARG A 20 -13.26 -7.28 -14.29
CA ARG A 20 -14.21 -8.42 -14.41
C ARG A 20 -13.97 -9.43 -13.29
N ILE A 21 -12.72 -9.67 -12.95
CA ILE A 21 -12.29 -10.56 -11.87
C ILE A 21 -11.40 -9.74 -10.93
N LEU A 22 -11.74 -9.70 -9.65
CA LEU A 22 -10.91 -9.17 -8.58
C LEU A 22 -10.34 -10.36 -7.80
N ILE A 23 -9.03 -10.43 -7.71
CA ILE A 23 -8.34 -11.42 -6.86
C ILE A 23 -7.72 -10.67 -5.69
N THR A 24 -8.03 -11.12 -4.47
CA THR A 24 -7.45 -10.58 -3.24
C THR A 24 -6.75 -11.68 -2.45
N PHE A 25 -5.64 -11.33 -1.81
CA PHE A 25 -4.87 -12.25 -0.94
C PHE A 25 -4.07 -11.43 0.07
N GLY A 26 -3.56 -12.09 1.12
CA GLY A 26 -2.86 -11.43 2.21
C GLY A 26 -3.79 -10.67 3.15
N GLY A 27 -3.25 -9.65 3.83
CA GLY A 27 -3.98 -8.87 4.82
C GLY A 27 -5.09 -7.99 4.26
N MET A 28 -5.83 -7.35 5.17
CA MET A 28 -6.94 -6.46 4.80
C MET A 28 -6.45 -5.22 4.05
N ILE A 29 -7.15 -4.89 2.95
CA ILE A 29 -6.93 -3.65 2.23
C ILE A 29 -7.38 -2.47 3.10
N VAL A 30 -6.45 -1.59 3.45
CA VAL A 30 -6.70 -0.45 4.35
C VAL A 30 -7.30 0.74 3.61
N SER A 31 -6.98 0.92 2.32
CA SER A 31 -7.43 2.06 1.53
C SER A 31 -8.95 2.20 1.50
N LYS A 32 -9.46 3.31 2.05
CA LYS A 32 -10.88 3.67 1.97
C LYS A 32 -11.32 3.90 0.53
N ARG A 33 -10.44 4.48 -0.32
CA ARG A 33 -10.74 4.79 -1.72
C ARG A 33 -10.95 3.54 -2.55
N ILE A 34 -10.08 2.53 -2.37
CA ILE A 34 -10.23 1.23 -3.03
C ILE A 34 -11.49 0.53 -2.58
N LYS A 35 -11.79 0.55 -1.27
CA LYS A 35 -13.02 -0.04 -0.75
C LYS A 35 -14.26 0.61 -1.38
N THR A 36 -14.29 1.94 -1.45
CA THR A 36 -15.40 2.68 -2.08
C THR A 36 -15.48 2.36 -3.58
N PHE A 37 -14.35 2.38 -4.28
CA PHE A 37 -14.32 2.04 -5.70
C PHE A 37 -14.89 0.64 -5.96
N VAL A 38 -14.40 -0.38 -5.28
CA VAL A 38 -14.82 -1.77 -5.50
C VAL A 38 -16.29 -2.00 -5.13
N ARG A 39 -16.80 -1.29 -4.11
CA ARG A 39 -18.23 -1.35 -3.74
C ARG A 39 -19.16 -0.70 -4.76
N ASN A 40 -18.72 0.41 -5.37
CA ASN A 40 -19.51 1.14 -6.37
C ASN A 40 -19.38 0.54 -7.76
N PHE A 41 -18.22 0.02 -8.10
CA PHE A 41 -17.89 -0.58 -9.40
C PHE A 41 -17.57 -2.07 -9.20
N LYS A 42 -18.61 -2.84 -8.89
CA LYS A 42 -18.50 -4.25 -8.49
C LYS A 42 -17.92 -5.10 -9.62
N PRO A 43 -16.87 -5.90 -9.36
CA PRO A 43 -16.41 -6.92 -10.29
C PRO A 43 -17.49 -8.00 -10.47
N ARG A 44 -17.44 -8.68 -11.60
CA ARG A 44 -18.31 -9.85 -11.82
C ARG A 44 -17.98 -11.01 -10.88
N HIS A 45 -16.69 -11.17 -10.57
CA HIS A 45 -16.19 -12.19 -9.66
C HIS A 45 -15.18 -11.58 -8.71
N HIS A 46 -15.32 -11.89 -7.42
CA HIS A 46 -14.32 -11.60 -6.39
C HIS A 46 -13.84 -12.92 -5.80
N TRP A 47 -12.56 -13.22 -6.01
CA TRP A 47 -11.89 -14.38 -5.47
C TRP A 47 -10.97 -13.96 -4.35
N HIS A 48 -11.07 -14.64 -3.21
CA HIS A 48 -10.13 -14.46 -2.11
C HIS A 48 -9.29 -15.73 -1.96
N ILE A 49 -7.97 -15.56 -1.81
CA ILE A 49 -7.02 -16.64 -1.67
C ILE A 49 -6.39 -16.53 -0.28
N ASP A 50 -6.70 -17.46 0.59
CA ASP A 50 -6.18 -17.54 1.95
C ASP A 50 -6.44 -18.95 2.51
N GLU A 51 -5.51 -19.49 3.27
CA GLU A 51 -5.61 -20.86 3.80
C GLU A 51 -6.69 -20.99 4.87
N LEU A 52 -6.96 -19.95 5.62
CA LEU A 52 -7.80 -19.99 6.82
C LEU A 52 -9.17 -19.35 6.63
N ARG A 53 -9.22 -18.12 6.08
CA ARG A 53 -10.46 -17.31 6.12
C ARG A 53 -10.55 -16.30 4.98
N ALA A 54 -11.77 -15.93 4.65
CA ALA A 54 -12.05 -14.84 3.72
C ALA A 54 -12.99 -13.82 4.37
N TYR A 55 -12.52 -12.59 4.53
CA TYR A 55 -13.36 -11.48 4.93
C TYR A 55 -13.98 -10.84 3.70
N ASP A 56 -15.30 -10.86 3.59
CA ASP A 56 -16.01 -10.15 2.52
C ASP A 56 -16.09 -8.65 2.80
N THR A 57 -14.95 -7.99 2.84
CA THR A 57 -14.83 -6.55 3.12
C THR A 57 -15.62 -5.68 2.14
N PHE A 58 -15.89 -6.18 0.95
CA PHE A 58 -16.58 -5.43 -0.11
C PHE A 58 -18.05 -5.81 -0.28
N GLY A 59 -18.51 -6.89 0.35
CA GLY A 59 -19.87 -7.42 0.16
C GLY A 59 -20.12 -8.00 -1.22
N ILE A 60 -19.10 -8.61 -1.83
CA ILE A 60 -19.14 -9.13 -3.21
C ILE A 60 -18.31 -10.40 -3.40
N LEU A 61 -17.90 -11.08 -2.34
CA LEU A 61 -17.11 -12.30 -2.43
C LEU A 61 -17.89 -13.39 -3.16
N THR A 62 -17.31 -13.93 -4.22
CA THR A 62 -17.92 -15.03 -5.00
C THR A 62 -17.25 -16.38 -4.74
N ARG A 63 -15.96 -16.38 -4.36
CA ARG A 63 -15.25 -17.62 -4.08
C ARG A 63 -14.07 -17.42 -3.13
N HIS A 64 -13.92 -18.34 -2.19
CA HIS A 64 -12.74 -18.50 -1.35
C HIS A 64 -11.94 -19.72 -1.81
N PHE A 65 -10.65 -19.55 -2.03
CA PHE A 65 -9.71 -20.63 -2.31
C PHE A 65 -8.87 -20.87 -1.05
N HIS A 66 -9.07 -22.02 -0.41
CA HIS A 66 -8.40 -22.43 0.83
C HIS A 66 -7.00 -22.97 0.54
N VAL A 67 -6.13 -22.15 -0.02
CA VAL A 67 -4.73 -22.48 -0.35
C VAL A 67 -3.87 -21.25 -0.17
N SER A 68 -2.54 -21.42 -0.05
CA SER A 68 -1.63 -20.30 -0.04
C SER A 68 -1.62 -19.57 -1.40
N PRO A 69 -1.34 -18.26 -1.43
CA PRO A 69 -1.22 -17.52 -2.70
C PRO A 69 -0.20 -18.15 -3.65
N ASN A 70 0.95 -18.61 -3.14
CA ASN A 70 1.98 -19.24 -3.97
C ASN A 70 1.45 -20.54 -4.62
N GLN A 71 0.78 -21.38 -3.85
CA GLN A 71 0.17 -22.61 -4.36
C GLN A 71 -0.92 -22.32 -5.40
N PHE A 72 -1.79 -21.34 -5.12
CA PHE A 72 -2.83 -20.94 -6.08
C PHE A 72 -2.21 -20.49 -7.41
N PHE A 73 -1.27 -19.57 -7.37
CA PHE A 73 -0.71 -19.01 -8.60
C PHE A 73 0.15 -20.03 -9.35
N SER A 74 0.91 -20.90 -8.68
CA SER A 74 1.67 -21.96 -9.34
C SER A 74 0.77 -22.93 -10.12
N GLN A 75 -0.42 -23.22 -9.59
CA GLN A 75 -1.38 -24.10 -10.25
C GLN A 75 -2.22 -23.36 -11.31
N PHE A 76 -2.56 -22.08 -11.07
CA PHE A 76 -3.46 -21.33 -11.92
C PHE A 76 -2.78 -20.75 -13.18
N LEU A 77 -1.57 -20.21 -13.04
CA LEU A 77 -0.89 -19.52 -14.13
C LEU A 77 -0.66 -20.37 -15.40
N PRO A 78 -0.36 -21.68 -15.32
CA PRO A 78 -0.20 -22.51 -16.53
C PRO A 78 -1.45 -22.59 -17.41
N TYR A 79 -2.63 -22.33 -16.84
CA TYR A 79 -3.91 -22.37 -17.57
C TYR A 79 -4.37 -21.00 -18.08
N VAL A 80 -3.64 -19.92 -17.70
CA VAL A 80 -4.00 -18.57 -18.14
C VAL A 80 -3.53 -18.34 -19.56
N LYS A 81 -4.47 -17.97 -20.44
CA LYS A 81 -4.16 -17.53 -21.79
C LYS A 81 -3.95 -16.03 -21.82
N THR A 82 -2.97 -15.58 -22.60
CA THR A 82 -2.76 -14.15 -22.85
C THR A 82 -4.01 -13.57 -23.54
N VAL A 83 -4.50 -12.47 -23.02
CA VAL A 83 -5.62 -11.72 -23.58
C VAL A 83 -5.10 -10.39 -24.10
N GLU A 84 -5.41 -10.07 -25.35
CA GLU A 84 -5.15 -8.74 -25.89
C GLU A 84 -6.03 -7.70 -25.17
N SER A 85 -5.40 -6.75 -24.51
CA SER A 85 -6.11 -5.72 -23.75
C SER A 85 -5.21 -4.49 -23.54
N ASP A 86 -5.81 -3.30 -23.66
CA ASP A 86 -5.18 -2.04 -23.32
C ASP A 86 -5.24 -1.69 -21.82
N TYR A 87 -5.86 -2.55 -20.99
CA TYR A 87 -6.15 -2.26 -19.59
C TYR A 87 -4.88 -1.88 -18.81
N LYS A 88 -3.84 -2.69 -18.86
CA LYS A 88 -2.58 -2.45 -18.17
C LYS A 88 -1.89 -1.20 -18.72
N SER A 89 -1.67 -1.14 -20.03
CA SER A 89 -0.93 -0.03 -20.67
C SER A 89 -1.63 1.33 -20.50
N TYR A 90 -2.95 1.35 -20.52
CA TYR A 90 -3.75 2.55 -20.25
C TYR A 90 -3.50 3.12 -18.85
N PHE A 91 -3.55 2.27 -17.81
CA PHE A 91 -3.35 2.73 -16.44
C PHE A 91 -1.88 3.01 -16.12
N GLU A 92 -0.95 2.31 -16.74
CA GLU A 92 0.49 2.63 -16.65
C GLU A 92 0.79 4.02 -17.21
N LYS A 93 0.21 4.38 -18.36
CA LYS A 93 0.35 5.72 -18.96
C LYS A 93 -0.19 6.80 -18.03
N ILE A 94 -1.35 6.60 -17.42
CA ILE A 94 -1.91 7.52 -16.44
C ILE A 94 -0.98 7.64 -15.22
N ASN A 95 -0.50 6.53 -14.68
CA ASN A 95 0.41 6.50 -13.54
C ASN A 95 1.70 7.28 -13.84
N LYS A 96 2.32 7.07 -14.99
CA LYS A 96 3.51 7.82 -15.43
C LYS A 96 3.26 9.32 -15.49
N THR A 97 2.11 9.73 -16.01
CA THR A 97 1.71 11.14 -16.06
C THR A 97 1.51 11.72 -14.66
N ARG A 98 0.90 10.94 -13.74
CA ARG A 98 0.71 11.36 -12.35
C ARG A 98 2.03 11.52 -11.60
N LYS A 99 2.95 10.59 -11.77
CA LYS A 99 4.29 10.70 -11.18
C LYS A 99 5.00 11.99 -11.62
N LYS A 100 5.01 12.29 -12.92
CA LYS A 100 5.59 13.55 -13.43
C LYS A 100 4.94 14.80 -12.82
N LYS A 101 3.60 14.83 -12.76
CA LYS A 101 2.88 15.97 -12.16
C LYS A 101 3.16 16.13 -10.67
N ARG A 102 3.32 15.01 -9.96
CA ARG A 102 3.68 15.01 -8.54
C ARG A 102 5.06 15.61 -8.31
N GLU A 103 6.07 15.22 -9.09
CA GLU A 103 7.42 15.80 -8.97
C GLU A 103 7.40 17.33 -9.19
N ILE A 104 6.75 17.80 -10.27
CA ILE A 104 6.60 19.23 -10.52
C ILE A 104 5.88 19.96 -9.37
N TYR A 105 4.89 19.33 -8.77
CA TYR A 105 4.18 19.87 -7.62
C TYR A 105 5.08 19.96 -6.39
N LEU A 106 5.80 18.88 -6.08
CA LEU A 106 6.72 18.79 -4.93
C LEU A 106 7.85 19.82 -5.02
N ASP A 107 8.33 20.15 -6.23
CA ASP A 107 9.36 21.19 -6.41
C ASP A 107 8.84 22.58 -6.05
N LYS A 108 7.55 22.86 -6.28
CA LYS A 108 6.94 24.19 -6.15
C LYS A 108 6.29 24.48 -4.81
N ILE A 109 5.90 23.45 -4.06
CA ILE A 109 5.22 23.68 -2.78
C ILE A 109 6.16 24.22 -1.71
N PRO A 110 5.64 25.05 -0.78
CA PRO A 110 6.42 25.48 0.40
C PRO A 110 6.80 24.28 1.26
N PHE A 111 7.64 24.52 2.26
CA PHE A 111 8.00 23.48 3.21
C PHE A 111 6.77 23.07 4.04
N THR A 112 6.33 21.85 3.80
CA THR A 112 5.16 21.20 4.42
C THR A 112 5.55 19.79 4.80
N ASP A 113 4.73 19.08 5.57
CA ASP A 113 4.96 17.66 5.89
C ASP A 113 5.21 16.83 4.63
N LEU A 114 4.42 17.02 3.57
CA LEU A 114 4.62 16.30 2.32
C LEU A 114 6.00 16.58 1.70
N LYS A 115 6.47 17.82 1.75
CA LYS A 115 7.81 18.21 1.27
C LYS A 115 8.90 17.60 2.15
N ALA A 116 8.72 17.64 3.47
CA ALA A 116 9.64 17.02 4.43
C ALA A 116 9.77 15.52 4.19
N PHE A 117 8.65 14.80 4.09
CA PHE A 117 8.65 13.36 3.78
C PHE A 117 9.33 13.04 2.44
N HIS A 118 9.10 13.86 1.41
CA HIS A 118 9.78 13.68 0.13
C HIS A 118 11.31 13.79 0.27
N SER A 119 11.79 14.77 1.03
CA SER A 119 13.22 14.96 1.29
C SER A 119 13.80 13.83 2.15
N ILE A 120 13.12 13.46 3.22
CA ILE A 120 13.53 12.37 4.11
C ILE A 120 13.63 11.05 3.34
N LEU A 121 12.60 10.67 2.59
CA LEU A 121 12.59 9.39 1.88
C LEU A 121 13.67 9.30 0.79
N LYS A 122 14.04 10.42 0.19
CA LYS A 122 15.18 10.49 -0.76
C LYS A 122 16.54 10.34 -0.07
N ALA A 123 16.63 10.70 1.20
CA ALA A 123 17.87 10.65 1.98
C ALA A 123 18.11 9.30 2.67
N ILE A 124 17.10 8.43 2.74
CA ILE A 124 17.25 7.10 3.35
C ILE A 124 18.23 6.27 2.50
N PRO A 125 19.27 5.69 3.12
CA PRO A 125 20.21 4.83 2.42
C PRO A 125 19.51 3.58 1.84
N LYS A 126 20.09 3.04 0.78
CA LYS A 126 19.64 1.76 0.21
C LYS A 126 19.79 0.63 1.23
N ASP A 127 19.06 -0.45 1.02
CA ASP A 127 19.07 -1.66 1.86
C ASP A 127 18.72 -1.41 3.35
N THR A 128 18.05 -0.29 3.62
CA THR A 128 17.57 0.10 4.95
C THR A 128 16.23 -0.55 5.27
N GLN A 129 16.03 -0.89 6.53
CA GLN A 129 14.72 -1.21 7.07
C GLN A 129 14.03 0.07 7.55
N LEU A 130 12.90 0.43 6.94
CA LEU A 130 12.11 1.61 7.30
C LEU A 130 10.90 1.19 8.12
N GLN A 131 10.90 1.57 9.40
CA GLN A 131 9.75 1.43 10.29
C GLN A 131 8.94 2.73 10.26
N VAL A 132 7.62 2.63 10.07
CA VAL A 132 6.77 3.82 9.92
C VAL A 132 5.62 3.78 10.91
N GLY A 133 5.47 4.86 11.67
CA GLY A 133 4.33 5.06 12.57
C GLY A 133 3.02 5.25 11.81
N ASN A 134 1.92 4.90 12.45
CA ASN A 134 0.58 5.11 11.92
C ASN A 134 0.20 6.60 11.84
N SER A 135 -1.02 6.89 11.36
CA SER A 135 -1.57 8.23 11.11
C SER A 135 -0.91 8.92 9.92
N SER A 136 -0.41 10.13 10.06
CA SER A 136 0.17 10.93 8.96
C SER A 136 1.42 10.31 8.34
N PRO A 137 2.39 9.78 9.11
CA PRO A 137 3.62 9.23 8.55
C PRO A 137 3.38 8.19 7.46
N ILE A 138 2.64 7.13 7.73
CA ILE A 138 2.39 6.08 6.73
C ILE A 138 1.59 6.60 5.53
N ARG A 139 0.75 7.62 5.73
CA ARG A 139 -0.03 8.21 4.63
C ARG A 139 0.85 9.00 3.67
N TYR A 140 1.86 9.73 4.16
CA TYR A 140 2.83 10.41 3.32
C TYR A 140 3.78 9.42 2.63
N VAL A 141 4.28 8.44 3.37
CA VAL A 141 5.15 7.38 2.82
C VAL A 141 4.48 6.68 1.65
N GLN A 142 3.20 6.31 1.76
CA GLN A 142 2.49 5.64 0.67
C GLN A 142 2.20 6.51 -0.56
N LEU A 143 2.32 7.85 -0.48
CA LEU A 143 2.12 8.75 -1.63
C LEU A 143 3.38 8.92 -2.48
N LEU A 144 4.55 8.60 -1.94
CA LEU A 144 5.85 8.86 -2.54
C LEU A 144 6.47 7.56 -3.08
N ASP A 145 7.35 7.71 -4.05
CA ASP A 145 8.13 6.57 -4.52
C ASP A 145 9.35 6.38 -3.61
N ILE A 146 9.65 5.14 -3.31
CA ILE A 146 10.74 4.72 -2.41
C ILE A 146 11.59 3.72 -3.18
N ASP A 147 12.89 3.70 -2.91
CA ASP A 147 13.81 2.74 -3.52
C ASP A 147 13.39 1.31 -3.18
N GLU A 148 13.41 0.42 -4.17
CA GLU A 148 12.92 -0.98 -4.02
C GLU A 148 13.75 -1.80 -3.05
N SER A 149 14.99 -1.38 -2.73
CA SER A 149 15.84 -2.03 -1.73
C SER A 149 15.44 -1.72 -0.29
N ILE A 150 14.56 -0.73 -0.06
CA ILE A 150 14.09 -0.35 1.27
C ILE A 150 12.90 -1.20 1.67
N GLU A 151 13.06 -1.95 2.76
CA GLU A 151 11.97 -2.74 3.34
C GLU A 151 11.12 -1.90 4.27
N ILE A 152 9.81 -1.78 3.98
CA ILE A 152 8.91 -0.90 4.72
C ILE A 152 7.97 -1.69 5.61
N PHE A 153 7.94 -1.34 6.89
CA PHE A 153 7.07 -1.94 7.89
C PHE A 153 6.23 -0.89 8.63
N CYS A 154 5.03 -1.27 9.01
CA CYS A 154 4.12 -0.44 9.78
C CYS A 154 3.11 -1.32 10.52
N ASN A 155 2.78 -0.98 11.76
CA ASN A 155 1.82 -1.71 12.58
C ASN A 155 0.38 -1.48 12.07
N ARG A 156 -0.02 -2.20 11.01
CA ARG A 156 -1.29 -1.99 10.31
C ARG A 156 -2.44 -2.90 10.74
N GLY A 157 -2.26 -3.77 11.72
CA GLY A 157 -3.31 -4.65 12.22
C GLY A 157 -4.54 -3.87 12.70
N THR A 158 -4.42 -3.20 13.84
CA THR A 158 -5.43 -2.28 14.39
C THR A 158 -5.20 -0.83 14.02
N SER A 159 -4.01 -0.49 13.51
CA SER A 159 -3.59 0.85 13.11
C SER A 159 -3.55 1.85 14.27
N GLY A 160 -3.26 1.39 15.50
CA GLY A 160 -3.00 2.22 16.67
C GLY A 160 -1.75 3.07 16.52
N ILE A 161 -1.62 4.10 17.33
CA ILE A 161 -0.44 4.97 17.39
C ILE A 161 0.53 4.58 18.51
N ASP A 162 0.15 3.63 19.33
CA ASP A 162 0.94 2.97 20.37
C ASP A 162 1.83 1.85 19.80
N GLY A 163 2.87 1.47 20.53
CA GLY A 163 3.73 0.32 20.20
C GLY A 163 4.61 0.46 18.96
N SER A 164 4.59 1.59 18.27
CA SER A 164 5.38 1.78 17.05
C SER A 164 6.87 1.95 17.32
N THR A 165 7.24 2.63 18.42
CA THR A 165 8.64 2.82 18.85
C THR A 165 9.22 1.50 19.32
N SER A 166 8.50 0.78 20.18
CA SER A 166 8.89 -0.55 20.68
C SER A 166 9.11 -1.54 19.53
N THR A 167 8.21 -1.54 18.53
CA THR A 167 8.35 -2.39 17.35
C THR A 167 9.61 -2.01 16.53
N ALA A 168 9.87 -0.73 16.34
CA ALA A 168 11.04 -0.26 15.60
C ALA A 168 12.35 -0.65 16.29
N ILE A 169 12.42 -0.49 17.61
CA ILE A 169 13.58 -0.89 18.42
C ILE A 169 13.77 -2.40 18.36
N GLY A 170 12.71 -3.17 18.59
CA GLY A 170 12.77 -4.64 18.52
C GLY A 170 13.23 -5.13 17.14
N ALA A 171 12.75 -4.51 16.08
CA ALA A 171 13.17 -4.82 14.72
C ALA A 171 14.64 -4.46 14.47
N ALA A 172 15.12 -3.33 15.00
CA ALA A 172 16.52 -2.93 14.90
C ALA A 172 17.46 -3.89 15.63
N VAL A 173 17.04 -4.38 16.79
CA VAL A 173 17.81 -5.38 17.56
C VAL A 173 17.86 -6.73 16.85
N ALA A 174 16.74 -7.16 16.27
CA ALA A 174 16.63 -8.45 15.61
C ALA A 174 17.27 -8.51 14.22
N ASN A 175 17.47 -7.39 13.57
CA ASN A 175 17.94 -7.29 12.19
C ASN A 175 19.32 -6.60 12.14
N LYS A 176 20.21 -7.11 11.28
CA LYS A 176 21.53 -6.50 11.03
C LYS A 176 21.48 -5.27 10.09
N LYS A 177 20.34 -5.00 9.46
CA LYS A 177 20.16 -3.86 8.57
C LYS A 177 20.05 -2.57 9.37
N GLN A 178 20.54 -1.48 8.80
CA GLN A 178 20.26 -0.16 9.35
C GLN A 178 18.74 0.06 9.40
N THR A 179 18.24 0.46 10.57
CA THR A 179 16.82 0.74 10.77
C THR A 179 16.61 2.24 10.89
N VAL A 180 15.71 2.77 10.08
CA VAL A 180 15.20 4.14 10.19
C VAL A 180 13.77 4.08 10.67
N PHE A 181 13.42 4.89 11.67
CA PHE A 181 12.06 5.00 12.19
C PHE A 181 11.51 6.40 11.96
N ILE A 182 10.33 6.49 11.35
CA ILE A 182 9.59 7.73 11.15
C ILE A 182 8.26 7.63 11.87
N THR A 183 8.03 8.50 12.83
CA THR A 183 6.80 8.52 13.62
C THR A 183 6.27 9.94 13.83
N GLY A 184 5.03 10.07 14.27
CA GLY A 184 4.47 11.33 14.76
C GLY A 184 4.80 11.54 16.24
N ASP A 185 4.75 12.79 16.68
CA ASP A 185 5.01 13.22 18.05
C ASP A 185 4.14 12.48 19.07
N ILE A 186 2.84 12.49 18.89
CA ILE A 186 1.89 11.81 19.79
C ILE A 186 2.17 10.31 19.84
N SER A 187 2.42 9.66 18.70
CA SER A 187 2.76 8.24 18.64
C SER A 187 4.05 7.93 19.41
N PHE A 188 5.04 8.80 19.31
CA PHE A 188 6.28 8.68 20.08
C PHE A 188 6.03 8.80 21.59
N PHE A 189 5.24 9.79 22.03
CA PHE A 189 4.92 9.95 23.46
C PHE A 189 4.12 8.78 24.03
N TYR A 190 3.21 8.18 23.26
CA TYR A 190 2.44 7.01 23.69
C TYR A 190 3.31 5.76 23.90
N ASP A 191 4.51 5.72 23.33
CA ASP A 191 5.40 4.55 23.37
C ASP A 191 6.84 4.94 23.74
N SER A 192 7.00 6.06 24.46
CA SER A 192 8.30 6.58 24.89
C SER A 192 9.03 5.67 25.89
N ASN A 193 8.28 4.82 26.62
CA ASN A 193 8.83 3.80 27.50
C ASN A 193 9.69 2.74 26.75
N ALA A 194 9.57 2.66 25.46
CA ALA A 194 10.43 1.80 24.62
C ALA A 194 11.92 2.18 24.66
N LEU A 195 12.25 3.38 25.17
CA LEU A 195 13.63 3.85 25.27
C LEU A 195 14.34 3.38 26.55
N TRP A 196 13.64 2.77 27.47
CA TRP A 196 14.18 2.24 28.73
C TRP A 196 14.45 0.74 28.63
#